data_bd87c195fb2084da116775464997e1a8
#
_entry.id   bd87c195fb2084da116775464997e1a8
#
_cell.length_a   1.000
_cell.length_b   1.000
_cell.length_c   1.000
_cell.angle_alpha   90.00
_cell.angle_beta   90.00
_cell.angle_gamma   90.00
#
_symmetry.space_group_name_H-M   'P 1'
#
loop_
_entity.id
_entity.type
_entity.pdbx_description
1 polymer ?
#
loop_
_entity_poly.entity_id
_entity_poly.type
_entity_poly.pdbx_seq_one_letter_code
_entity_poly.pdbx_strand_id
1 'polypeptide(L)'
;MIKIERTSKIPKSLEEKRTYNDYDVVMQLKHDFHDKCYICGIKPVQDPEIEHLLPHKNGKFPERMFDLNNLFWSCRHCNSIKNQQKYDENVLDCCQRDPEILIDFTLNGDTVFVQAKDETDIEAVVTAELVNEVFNKTNTGMRVHKCQVRVDELLKEMNALLDTLEKYKTNEHSIIVQRTLKGLLDRKSPFAEFKRNYVKSHQNRYPELIDYIN
;
A
#
# COMPACT_ATOMS: atom_id res chain seq x y z
N MET A 1 -1.43 -2.40 0.55
CA MET A 1 -2.39 -1.39 0.00
C MET A 1 -3.50 -1.13 1.02
N ILE A 2 -3.84 0.11 1.30
CA ILE A 2 -4.87 0.53 2.26
C ILE A 2 -5.83 1.51 1.58
N LYS A 3 -7.02 1.74 2.17
CA LYS A 3 -7.93 2.81 1.76
C LYS A 3 -7.27 4.17 1.94
N ILE A 4 -7.34 5.02 0.92
CA ILE A 4 -6.80 6.38 0.90
C ILE A 4 -7.95 7.38 0.74
N GLU A 5 -7.94 8.40 1.57
CA GLU A 5 -8.81 9.57 1.43
C GLU A 5 -8.03 10.71 0.78
N ARG A 6 -8.53 11.20 -0.34
CA ARG A 6 -7.87 12.27 -1.08
C ARG A 6 -8.35 13.64 -0.65
N THR A 7 -7.46 14.60 -0.70
CA THR A 7 -7.82 16.02 -0.69
C THR A 7 -8.59 16.37 -1.96
N SER A 8 -9.73 17.02 -1.82
CA SER A 8 -10.63 17.36 -2.96
C SER A 8 -10.12 18.50 -3.84
N LYS A 9 -9.19 19.32 -3.33
CA LYS A 9 -8.65 20.46 -4.07
C LYS A 9 -7.73 19.96 -5.20
N ILE A 10 -7.99 20.41 -6.42
CA ILE A 10 -7.13 20.09 -7.58
C ILE A 10 -5.94 21.04 -7.58
N PRO A 11 -4.69 20.53 -7.70
CA PRO A 11 -3.50 21.36 -7.88
C PRO A 11 -3.59 22.23 -9.14
N LYS A 12 -3.11 23.48 -9.05
CA LYS A 12 -3.17 24.43 -10.16
C LYS A 12 -2.46 23.93 -11.42
N SER A 13 -1.35 23.23 -11.26
CA SER A 13 -0.60 22.64 -12.38
C SER A 13 -1.40 21.62 -13.17
N LEU A 14 -2.30 20.88 -12.52
CA LEU A 14 -3.23 19.94 -13.19
C LEU A 14 -4.39 20.66 -13.85
N GLU A 15 -4.97 21.68 -13.20
CA GLU A 15 -6.03 22.51 -13.80
C GLU A 15 -5.56 23.17 -15.10
N GLU A 16 -4.34 23.69 -15.08
CA GLU A 16 -3.72 24.33 -16.25
C GLU A 16 -3.15 23.32 -17.26
N LYS A 17 -3.20 22.02 -16.97
CA LYS A 17 -2.65 20.92 -17.79
C LYS A 17 -1.18 21.14 -18.21
N ARG A 18 -0.38 21.77 -17.33
CA ARG A 18 1.04 22.03 -17.59
C ARG A 18 1.87 20.77 -17.43
N THR A 19 1.79 20.16 -16.26
CA THR A 19 2.51 18.93 -15.93
C THR A 19 1.89 18.28 -14.70
N TYR A 20 1.98 16.97 -14.59
CA TYR A 20 1.57 16.21 -13.40
C TYR A 20 2.73 16.02 -12.39
N ASN A 21 3.94 16.55 -12.69
CA ASN A 21 5.13 16.42 -11.82
C ASN A 21 5.50 17.73 -11.12
N ASP A 22 4.66 18.78 -11.17
CA ASP A 22 4.95 20.02 -10.45
C ASP A 22 4.88 19.84 -8.93
N TYR A 23 5.55 20.73 -8.22
CA TYR A 23 5.69 20.66 -6.77
C TYR A 23 4.36 20.60 -6.02
N ASP A 24 3.33 21.34 -6.47
CA ASP A 24 2.00 21.34 -5.87
C ASP A 24 1.33 19.95 -5.97
N VAL A 25 1.47 19.27 -7.11
CA VAL A 25 0.96 17.90 -7.33
C VAL A 25 1.71 16.90 -6.46
N VAL A 26 3.05 16.95 -6.50
CA VAL A 26 3.94 16.07 -5.73
C VAL A 26 3.63 16.16 -4.24
N MET A 27 3.51 17.38 -3.70
CA MET A 27 3.26 17.59 -2.27
C MET A 27 1.86 17.14 -1.85
N GLN A 28 0.85 17.33 -2.70
CA GLN A 28 -0.49 16.85 -2.40
C GLN A 28 -0.56 15.32 -2.42
N LEU A 29 0.00 14.66 -3.42
CA LEU A 29 0.03 13.20 -3.48
C LEU A 29 0.83 12.60 -2.31
N LYS A 30 2.01 13.17 -1.99
CA LYS A 30 2.78 12.77 -0.82
C LYS A 30 1.96 12.88 0.47
N HIS A 31 1.23 13.97 0.65
CA HIS A 31 0.36 14.19 1.81
C HIS A 31 -0.78 13.16 1.85
N ASP A 32 -1.55 13.03 0.77
CA ASP A 32 -2.74 12.18 0.71
C ASP A 32 -2.39 10.69 0.90
N PHE A 33 -1.28 10.25 0.31
CA PHE A 33 -0.76 8.89 0.47
C PHE A 33 0.14 8.71 1.71
N HIS A 34 0.27 9.73 2.56
CA HIS A 34 1.05 9.69 3.80
C HIS A 34 2.52 9.33 3.61
N ASP A 35 3.11 9.73 2.47
CA ASP A 35 4.47 9.35 2.03
C ASP A 35 4.69 7.82 1.99
N LYS A 36 3.62 7.08 1.66
CA LYS A 36 3.60 5.62 1.59
C LYS A 36 3.30 5.15 0.17
N CYS A 37 4.05 4.19 -0.34
CA CYS A 37 3.75 3.57 -1.62
C CYS A 37 2.39 2.87 -1.56
N TYR A 38 1.47 3.23 -2.47
CA TYR A 38 0.11 2.69 -2.45
C TYR A 38 0.04 1.19 -2.72
N ILE A 39 1.05 0.62 -3.42
CA ILE A 39 1.10 -0.82 -3.74
C ILE A 39 1.73 -1.62 -2.60
N CYS A 40 3.00 -1.37 -2.25
CA CYS A 40 3.72 -2.22 -1.30
C CYS A 40 3.67 -1.75 0.16
N GLY A 41 3.22 -0.53 0.42
CA GLY A 41 3.13 -0.02 1.78
C GLY A 41 4.43 0.49 2.40
N ILE A 42 5.57 0.47 1.67
CA ILE A 42 6.85 1.02 2.19
C ILE A 42 6.72 2.51 2.50
N LYS A 43 7.32 2.94 3.62
CA LYS A 43 7.30 4.34 4.09
C LYS A 43 8.55 4.65 4.92
N PRO A 44 9.21 5.84 4.73
CA PRO A 44 8.95 6.78 3.62
C PRO A 44 9.36 6.21 2.26
N VAL A 45 8.80 6.76 1.17
CA VAL A 45 9.21 6.37 -0.18
C VAL A 45 10.52 7.09 -0.53
N GLN A 46 11.60 6.33 -0.76
CA GLN A 46 12.93 6.90 -1.06
C GLN A 46 13.03 7.49 -2.48
N ASP A 47 12.53 6.76 -3.48
CA ASP A 47 12.48 7.17 -4.89
C ASP A 47 11.02 7.22 -5.34
N PRO A 48 10.27 8.29 -5.01
CA PRO A 48 8.86 8.37 -5.37
C PRO A 48 8.68 8.64 -6.86
N GLU A 49 7.64 8.02 -7.40
CA GLU A 49 7.16 8.28 -8.76
C GLU A 49 5.65 8.52 -8.72
N ILE A 50 5.18 9.46 -9.54
CA ILE A 50 3.76 9.62 -9.80
C ILE A 50 3.36 8.59 -10.84
N GLU A 51 2.50 7.70 -10.45
CA GLU A 51 2.01 6.60 -11.26
C GLU A 51 0.57 6.89 -11.71
N HIS A 52 0.24 6.51 -12.94
CA HIS A 52 -1.12 6.58 -13.46
C HIS A 52 -1.81 5.22 -13.27
N LEU A 53 -2.87 5.17 -12.45
CA LEU A 53 -3.62 3.93 -12.22
C LEU A 53 -4.08 3.32 -13.56
N LEU A 54 -4.63 4.15 -14.42
CA LEU A 54 -4.94 3.83 -15.82
C LEU A 54 -3.93 4.55 -16.73
N PRO A 55 -3.04 3.83 -17.44
CA PRO A 55 -2.00 4.44 -18.26
C PRO A 55 -2.57 5.36 -19.35
N HIS A 56 -1.93 6.52 -19.54
CA HIS A 56 -2.28 7.43 -20.63
C HIS A 56 -1.68 7.03 -21.99
N LYS A 57 -0.84 5.98 -22.05
CA LYS A 57 -0.26 5.36 -23.24
C LYS A 57 0.33 6.37 -24.23
N ASN A 58 1.31 7.16 -23.77
CA ASN A 58 1.98 8.20 -24.56
C ASN A 58 1.00 9.22 -25.21
N GLY A 59 -0.04 9.59 -24.48
CA GLY A 59 -1.00 10.58 -24.91
C GLY A 59 -2.16 10.04 -25.75
N LYS A 60 -2.28 8.72 -25.91
CA LYS A 60 -3.46 8.10 -26.52
C LYS A 60 -4.74 8.40 -25.72
N PHE A 61 -4.62 8.54 -24.39
CA PHE A 61 -5.69 8.88 -23.46
C PHE A 61 -5.31 10.15 -22.68
N PRO A 62 -5.39 11.34 -23.31
CA PRO A 62 -4.90 12.58 -22.71
C PRO A 62 -5.69 12.99 -21.46
N GLU A 63 -6.95 12.59 -21.34
CA GLU A 63 -7.79 12.81 -20.17
C GLU A 63 -7.22 12.15 -18.90
N ARG A 64 -6.50 11.03 -19.05
CA ARG A 64 -5.91 10.29 -17.93
C ARG A 64 -4.65 10.96 -17.38
N MET A 65 -3.99 11.79 -18.18
CA MET A 65 -2.68 12.36 -17.87
C MET A 65 -2.72 13.38 -16.72
N PHE A 66 -3.78 14.21 -16.69
CA PHE A 66 -3.93 15.30 -15.74
C PHE A 66 -5.11 15.11 -14.77
N ASP A 67 -5.70 13.92 -14.73
CA ASP A 67 -6.74 13.58 -13.78
C ASP A 67 -6.13 13.24 -12.42
N LEU A 68 -6.36 14.09 -11.41
CA LEU A 68 -5.87 13.86 -10.04
C LEU A 68 -6.30 12.49 -9.50
N ASN A 69 -7.52 12.03 -9.83
CA ASN A 69 -8.01 10.73 -9.37
C ASN A 69 -7.26 9.56 -9.99
N ASN A 70 -6.58 9.78 -11.10
CA ASN A 70 -5.76 8.78 -11.77
C ASN A 70 -4.27 8.81 -11.35
N LEU A 71 -3.84 9.78 -10.52
CA LEU A 71 -2.45 9.93 -10.09
C LEU A 71 -2.23 9.31 -8.70
N PHE A 72 -1.21 8.47 -8.56
CA PHE A 72 -0.93 7.71 -7.35
C PHE A 72 0.53 7.86 -6.92
N TRP A 73 0.79 7.83 -5.60
CA TRP A 73 2.12 7.89 -5.02
C TRP A 73 2.74 6.50 -4.93
N SER A 74 3.74 6.22 -5.73
CA SER A 74 4.37 4.91 -5.85
C SER A 74 5.87 4.98 -5.64
N CYS A 75 6.49 3.91 -5.18
CA CYS A 75 7.93 3.75 -5.28
C CYS A 75 8.30 3.24 -6.68
N ARG A 76 9.50 3.60 -7.16
CA ARG A 76 10.02 3.23 -8.47
C ARG A 76 9.97 1.72 -8.75
N HIS A 77 10.20 0.88 -7.75
CA HIS A 77 10.12 -0.58 -7.94
C HIS A 77 8.69 -1.02 -8.28
N CYS A 78 7.70 -0.59 -7.51
CA CYS A 78 6.30 -0.95 -7.75
C CYS A 78 5.80 -0.41 -9.08
N ASN A 79 6.11 0.85 -9.40
CA ASN A 79 5.77 1.45 -10.69
C ASN A 79 6.36 0.65 -11.85
N SER A 80 7.63 0.24 -11.76
CA SER A 80 8.27 -0.57 -12.80
C SER A 80 7.67 -1.98 -12.97
N ILE A 81 7.02 -2.54 -11.95
CA ILE A 81 6.31 -3.83 -12.05
C ILE A 81 4.93 -3.60 -12.63
N LYS A 82 4.21 -2.60 -12.16
CA LYS A 82 2.89 -2.24 -12.66
C LYS A 82 2.91 -1.83 -14.14
N ASN A 83 4.00 -1.27 -14.62
CA ASN A 83 4.18 -0.90 -16.04
C ASN A 83 4.31 -2.14 -16.96
N GLN A 84 3.34 -3.07 -16.85
CA GLN A 84 3.14 -4.25 -17.69
C GLN A 84 1.69 -4.23 -18.20
N GLN A 85 1.48 -4.61 -19.44
CA GLN A 85 0.16 -4.56 -20.09
C GLN A 85 -0.95 -5.24 -19.27
N LYS A 86 -0.64 -6.31 -18.53
CA LYS A 86 -1.60 -7.02 -17.69
C LYS A 86 -2.15 -6.20 -16.52
N TYR A 87 -1.45 -5.10 -16.16
CA TYR A 87 -1.84 -4.17 -15.09
C TYR A 87 -2.32 -2.81 -15.62
N ASP A 88 -2.52 -2.66 -16.92
CA ASP A 88 -3.04 -1.43 -17.52
C ASP A 88 -4.48 -1.12 -17.07
N GLU A 89 -5.23 -2.17 -16.74
CA GLU A 89 -6.61 -2.10 -16.29
C GLU A 89 -6.83 -3.04 -15.10
N ASN A 90 -7.92 -2.88 -14.39
CA ASN A 90 -8.33 -3.76 -13.28
C ASN A 90 -7.40 -3.76 -12.06
N VAL A 91 -6.49 -2.81 -11.92
CA VAL A 91 -5.83 -2.57 -10.62
C VAL A 91 -6.81 -1.76 -9.77
N LEU A 92 -7.06 -2.24 -8.55
CA LEU A 92 -8.04 -1.66 -7.63
C LEU A 92 -7.67 -0.22 -7.27
N ASP A 93 -8.62 0.70 -7.43
CA ASP A 93 -8.50 2.06 -6.92
C ASP A 93 -8.73 2.08 -5.41
N CYS A 94 -7.65 2.15 -4.66
CA CYS A 94 -7.69 2.21 -3.19
C CYS A 94 -8.29 3.52 -2.64
N CYS A 95 -8.56 4.50 -3.49
CA CYS A 95 -9.28 5.71 -3.11
C CYS A 95 -10.81 5.53 -3.24
N GLN A 96 -11.27 4.56 -4.02
CA GLN A 96 -12.70 4.25 -4.20
C GLN A 96 -13.13 3.05 -3.36
N ARG A 97 -12.36 1.98 -3.36
CA ARG A 97 -12.65 0.73 -2.67
C ARG A 97 -11.63 0.45 -1.57
N ASP A 98 -12.04 -0.16 -0.48
CA ASP A 98 -11.13 -0.50 0.63
C ASP A 98 -10.44 -1.84 0.38
N PRO A 99 -9.10 -1.85 0.11
CA PRO A 99 -8.37 -3.10 -0.14
C PRO A 99 -8.41 -4.09 1.03
N GLU A 100 -8.48 -3.62 2.28
CA GLU A 100 -8.50 -4.48 3.46
C GLU A 100 -9.78 -5.30 3.61
N ILE A 101 -10.86 -4.91 2.92
CA ILE A 101 -12.12 -5.67 2.86
C ILE A 101 -12.04 -6.75 1.80
N LEU A 102 -11.31 -6.50 0.71
CA LEU A 102 -11.32 -7.27 -0.53
C LEU A 102 -10.15 -8.24 -0.68
N ILE A 103 -9.04 -7.97 0.01
CA ILE A 103 -7.76 -8.67 -0.18
C ILE A 103 -7.19 -9.05 1.18
N ASP A 104 -6.68 -10.27 1.28
CA ASP A 104 -5.89 -10.75 2.41
C ASP A 104 -4.40 -10.56 2.16
N PHE A 105 -3.69 -9.96 3.13
CA PHE A 105 -2.25 -9.70 3.10
C PHE A 105 -1.57 -10.52 4.19
N THR A 106 -0.83 -11.55 3.81
CA THR A 106 -0.21 -12.50 4.76
C THR A 106 1.29 -12.57 4.55
N LEU A 107 2.03 -12.68 5.65
CA LEU A 107 3.45 -12.99 5.68
C LEU A 107 3.66 -14.29 6.44
N ASN A 108 4.22 -15.31 5.77
CA ASN A 108 4.56 -16.61 6.34
C ASN A 108 6.07 -16.82 6.26
N GLY A 109 6.77 -16.73 7.41
CA GLY A 109 8.23 -16.67 7.40
C GLY A 109 8.70 -15.41 6.66
N ASP A 110 9.41 -15.60 5.56
CA ASP A 110 9.90 -14.55 4.65
C ASP A 110 9.09 -14.47 3.33
N THR A 111 8.02 -15.23 3.22
CA THR A 111 7.22 -15.31 1.99
C THR A 111 5.92 -14.55 2.14
N VAL A 112 5.67 -13.66 1.19
CA VAL A 112 4.45 -12.85 1.12
C VAL A 112 3.39 -13.57 0.29
N PHE A 113 2.18 -13.66 0.84
CA PHE A 113 0.99 -14.18 0.16
C PHE A 113 -0.11 -13.13 0.21
N VAL A 114 -0.57 -12.75 -0.97
CA VAL A 114 -1.68 -11.81 -1.12
C VAL A 114 -2.72 -12.46 -2.03
N GLN A 115 -3.96 -12.48 -1.59
CA GLN A 115 -5.05 -13.11 -2.34
C GLN A 115 -6.35 -12.32 -2.23
N ALA A 116 -7.13 -12.31 -3.29
CA ALA A 116 -8.49 -11.79 -3.25
C ALA A 116 -9.36 -12.69 -2.38
N LYS A 117 -10.26 -12.10 -1.59
CA LYS A 117 -11.24 -12.85 -0.79
C LYS A 117 -12.38 -13.42 -1.64
N ASP A 118 -12.65 -12.77 -2.77
CA ASP A 118 -13.60 -13.20 -3.79
C ASP A 118 -12.86 -13.28 -5.13
N GLU A 119 -12.72 -14.50 -5.66
CA GLU A 119 -12.04 -14.76 -6.93
C GLU A 119 -12.82 -14.22 -8.14
N THR A 120 -14.07 -13.83 -7.98
CA THR A 120 -14.88 -13.22 -9.04
C THR A 120 -14.67 -11.70 -9.12
N ASP A 121 -14.05 -11.08 -8.10
CA ASP A 121 -13.67 -9.67 -8.10
C ASP A 121 -12.36 -9.46 -8.87
N ILE A 122 -12.46 -9.18 -10.16
CA ILE A 122 -11.32 -9.05 -11.06
C ILE A 122 -10.31 -8.01 -10.57
N GLU A 123 -10.77 -6.87 -10.04
CA GLU A 123 -9.86 -5.82 -9.55
C GLU A 123 -9.09 -6.31 -8.30
N ALA A 124 -9.73 -7.03 -7.41
CA ALA A 124 -9.06 -7.59 -6.24
C ALA A 124 -8.04 -8.67 -6.64
N VAL A 125 -8.39 -9.56 -7.59
CA VAL A 125 -7.51 -10.61 -8.10
C VAL A 125 -6.28 -10.02 -8.79
N VAL A 126 -6.45 -9.09 -9.72
CA VAL A 126 -5.33 -8.45 -10.46
C VAL A 126 -4.45 -7.65 -9.50
N THR A 127 -5.04 -6.99 -8.51
CA THR A 127 -4.26 -6.26 -7.49
C THR A 127 -3.47 -7.20 -6.57
N ALA A 128 -4.07 -8.31 -6.15
CA ALA A 128 -3.35 -9.31 -5.36
C ALA A 128 -2.16 -9.90 -6.14
N GLU A 129 -2.34 -10.18 -7.43
CA GLU A 129 -1.26 -10.64 -8.32
C GLU A 129 -0.14 -9.59 -8.43
N LEU A 130 -0.48 -8.31 -8.63
CA LEU A 130 0.49 -7.21 -8.66
C LEU A 130 1.30 -7.14 -7.37
N VAL A 131 0.64 -7.20 -6.21
CA VAL A 131 1.34 -7.14 -4.92
C VAL A 131 2.23 -8.37 -4.71
N ASN A 132 1.78 -9.57 -5.07
CA ASN A 132 2.62 -10.77 -5.03
C ASN A 132 3.87 -10.62 -5.91
N GLU A 133 3.77 -10.07 -7.13
CA GLU A 133 4.95 -9.83 -7.97
C GLU A 133 5.92 -8.81 -7.35
N VAL A 134 5.41 -7.80 -6.66
CA VAL A 134 6.23 -6.77 -6.01
C VAL A 134 7.12 -7.35 -4.92
N PHE A 135 6.67 -8.39 -4.24
CA PHE A 135 7.43 -9.03 -3.15
C PHE A 135 8.20 -10.29 -3.58
N ASN A 136 7.70 -11.03 -4.58
CA ASN A 136 8.18 -12.39 -4.86
C ASN A 136 8.79 -12.59 -6.26
N LYS A 137 8.92 -11.54 -7.10
CA LYS A 137 9.40 -11.70 -8.48
C LYS A 137 10.90 -12.01 -8.55
N THR A 138 11.25 -13.09 -9.27
CA THR A 138 12.60 -13.65 -9.31
C THR A 138 13.23 -13.69 -10.72
N ASN A 139 12.67 -12.98 -11.70
CA ASN A 139 13.09 -13.07 -13.11
C ASN A 139 14.48 -12.49 -13.42
N THR A 140 15.05 -11.64 -12.57
CA THR A 140 16.43 -11.12 -12.67
C THR A 140 17.04 -10.93 -11.29
N GLY A 141 18.38 -11.01 -11.17
CA GLY A 141 19.07 -10.80 -9.90
C GLY A 141 18.77 -9.43 -9.25
N MET A 142 18.67 -8.37 -10.07
CA MET A 142 18.29 -7.04 -9.55
C MET A 142 16.84 -7.02 -9.04
N ARG A 143 15.94 -7.78 -9.66
CA ARG A 143 14.55 -7.89 -9.23
C ARG A 143 14.45 -8.65 -7.90
N VAL A 144 15.16 -9.77 -7.79
CA VAL A 144 15.29 -10.54 -6.55
C VAL A 144 15.75 -9.65 -5.41
N HIS A 145 16.87 -8.91 -5.61
CA HIS A 145 17.39 -7.99 -4.59
C HIS A 145 16.35 -6.93 -4.16
N LYS A 146 15.66 -6.31 -5.12
CA LYS A 146 14.65 -5.29 -4.82
C LYS A 146 13.42 -5.87 -4.09
N CYS A 147 13.01 -7.08 -4.40
CA CYS A 147 11.96 -7.79 -3.67
C CYS A 147 12.42 -8.10 -2.25
N GLN A 148 13.64 -8.63 -2.08
CA GLN A 148 14.21 -8.95 -0.77
C GLN A 148 14.26 -7.72 0.17
N VAL A 149 14.71 -6.57 -0.34
CA VAL A 149 14.70 -5.31 0.44
C VAL A 149 13.30 -4.99 0.98
N ARG A 150 12.24 -5.27 0.22
CA ARG A 150 10.85 -5.02 0.67
C ARG A 150 10.38 -6.03 1.68
N VAL A 151 10.75 -7.29 1.50
CA VAL A 151 10.47 -8.33 2.48
C VAL A 151 11.18 -8.03 3.79
N ASP A 152 12.46 -7.61 3.75
CA ASP A 152 13.23 -7.25 4.95
C ASP A 152 12.61 -6.07 5.71
N GLU A 153 12.15 -5.03 5.00
CA GLU A 153 11.46 -3.89 5.62
C GLU A 153 10.08 -4.30 6.20
N LEU A 154 9.35 -5.16 5.50
CA LEU A 154 8.10 -5.73 6.02
C LEU A 154 8.34 -6.57 7.27
N LEU A 155 9.37 -7.42 7.27
CA LEU A 155 9.75 -8.24 8.43
C LEU A 155 10.08 -7.38 9.65
N LYS A 156 10.81 -6.27 9.48
CA LYS A 156 11.09 -5.33 10.58
C LYS A 156 9.80 -4.80 11.21
N GLU A 157 8.85 -4.38 10.39
CA GLU A 157 7.56 -3.84 10.84
C GLU A 157 6.68 -4.92 11.49
N MET A 158 6.68 -6.14 10.95
CA MET A 158 5.95 -7.26 11.54
C MET A 158 6.57 -7.69 12.87
N ASN A 159 7.90 -7.76 12.98
CA ASN A 159 8.59 -8.06 14.24
C ASN A 159 8.28 -7.00 15.31
N ALA A 160 8.30 -5.71 14.95
CA ALA A 160 7.91 -4.63 15.86
C ALA A 160 6.48 -4.80 16.39
N LEU A 161 5.54 -5.23 15.52
CA LEU A 161 4.18 -5.56 15.95
C LEU A 161 4.16 -6.76 16.89
N LEU A 162 4.82 -7.88 16.53
CA LEU A 162 4.82 -9.11 17.32
C LEU A 162 5.45 -8.91 18.71
N ASP A 163 6.57 -8.20 18.79
CA ASP A 163 7.22 -7.83 20.05
C ASP A 163 6.29 -6.97 20.93
N THR A 164 5.55 -6.06 20.31
CA THR A 164 4.62 -5.20 21.04
C THR A 164 3.40 -5.99 21.51
N LEU A 165 2.90 -6.93 20.71
CA LEU A 165 1.81 -7.83 21.08
C LEU A 165 2.21 -8.77 22.24
N GLU A 166 3.46 -9.22 22.27
CA GLU A 166 3.96 -10.03 23.41
C GLU A 166 4.02 -9.20 24.70
N LYS A 167 4.49 -7.95 24.62
CA LYS A 167 4.47 -7.01 25.75
C LYS A 167 3.04 -6.69 26.20
N TYR A 168 2.10 -6.61 25.27
CA TYR A 168 0.69 -6.34 25.56
C TYR A 168 0.06 -7.47 26.41
N LYS A 169 0.42 -8.74 26.15
CA LYS A 169 -0.05 -9.88 26.93
C LYS A 169 0.50 -9.89 28.36
N THR A 170 1.75 -9.49 28.51
CA THR A 170 2.43 -9.52 29.83
C THR A 170 2.20 -8.27 30.65
N ASN A 171 1.84 -7.14 29.99
CA ASN A 171 1.60 -5.85 30.63
C ASN A 171 0.47 -5.08 29.91
N GLU A 172 -0.72 -5.66 29.92
CA GLU A 172 -1.92 -5.24 29.17
C GLU A 172 -2.30 -3.77 29.37
N HIS A 173 -2.09 -3.23 30.56
CA HIS A 173 -2.53 -1.88 30.91
C HIS A 173 -1.47 -0.80 30.72
N SER A 174 -0.31 -1.13 30.15
CA SER A 174 0.69 -0.12 29.85
C SER A 174 0.24 0.84 28.76
N ILE A 175 0.06 2.12 29.11
CA ILE A 175 -0.29 3.19 28.18
C ILE A 175 0.72 3.28 27.02
N ILE A 176 1.99 3.01 27.30
CA ILE A 176 3.05 3.05 26.29
C ILE A 176 2.81 1.95 25.26
N VAL A 177 2.56 0.72 25.69
CA VAL A 177 2.28 -0.43 24.81
C VAL A 177 1.03 -0.17 23.96
N GLN A 178 -0.05 0.32 24.59
CA GLN A 178 -1.29 0.65 23.87
C GLN A 178 -1.08 1.73 22.80
N ARG A 179 -0.35 2.81 23.11
CA ARG A 179 -0.02 3.86 22.15
C ARG A 179 0.84 3.34 21.00
N THR A 180 1.80 2.48 21.31
CA THR A 180 2.65 1.84 20.28
C THR A 180 1.82 0.97 19.35
N LEU A 181 0.90 0.14 19.88
CA LEU A 181 -0.02 -0.67 19.07
C LEU A 181 -0.92 0.19 18.19
N LYS A 182 -1.50 1.26 18.74
CA LYS A 182 -2.28 2.22 17.92
C LYS A 182 -1.47 2.78 16.76
N GLY A 183 -0.21 3.18 17.03
CA GLY A 183 0.67 3.68 15.97
C GLY A 183 1.02 2.62 14.91
N LEU A 184 1.32 1.39 15.33
CA LEU A 184 1.63 0.28 14.42
C LEU A 184 0.43 -0.15 13.58
N LEU A 185 -0.79 -0.06 14.12
CA LEU A 185 -2.04 -0.46 13.46
C LEU A 185 -2.73 0.69 12.72
N ASP A 186 -2.22 1.92 12.83
CA ASP A 186 -2.71 3.06 12.05
C ASP A 186 -2.54 2.80 10.54
N ARG A 187 -3.55 3.12 9.74
CA ARG A 187 -3.49 2.99 8.27
C ARG A 187 -2.31 3.76 7.64
N LYS A 188 -1.85 4.83 8.29
CA LYS A 188 -0.71 5.64 7.86
C LYS A 188 0.65 5.01 8.17
N SER A 189 0.70 3.93 8.95
CA SER A 189 1.95 3.24 9.29
C SER A 189 2.50 2.44 8.10
N PRO A 190 3.83 2.18 8.04
CA PRO A 190 4.40 1.31 7.02
C PRO A 190 3.72 -0.06 7.02
N PHE A 191 3.46 -0.64 5.86
CA PHE A 191 2.90 -1.99 5.71
C PHE A 191 1.67 -2.26 6.61
N ALA A 192 0.84 -1.25 6.83
CA ALA A 192 -0.33 -1.33 7.71
C ALA A 192 -1.27 -2.50 7.32
N GLU A 193 -1.46 -2.73 6.04
CA GLU A 193 -2.28 -3.81 5.49
C GLU A 193 -1.91 -5.19 6.05
N PHE A 194 -0.63 -5.51 6.16
CA PHE A 194 -0.15 -6.79 6.72
C PHE A 194 -0.36 -6.84 8.24
N LYS A 195 -0.01 -5.78 8.95
CA LYS A 195 -0.14 -5.70 10.42
C LYS A 195 -1.59 -5.80 10.86
N ARG A 196 -2.47 -5.08 10.18
CA ARG A 196 -3.91 -5.06 10.47
C ARG A 196 -4.57 -6.39 10.09
N ASN A 197 -4.18 -7.00 8.96
CA ASN A 197 -4.65 -8.32 8.58
C ASN A 197 -4.20 -9.39 9.59
N TYR A 198 -2.97 -9.31 10.12
CA TYR A 198 -2.50 -10.20 11.18
C TYR A 198 -3.40 -10.12 12.42
N VAL A 199 -3.73 -8.92 12.90
CA VAL A 199 -4.62 -8.76 14.07
C VAL A 199 -6.03 -9.27 13.76
N LYS A 200 -6.59 -8.97 12.57
CA LYS A 200 -7.91 -9.50 12.14
C LYS A 200 -7.94 -11.03 12.13
N SER A 201 -6.92 -11.67 11.58
CA SER A 201 -6.85 -13.14 11.51
C SER A 201 -6.64 -13.80 12.89
N HIS A 202 -6.16 -13.04 13.87
CA HIS A 202 -5.95 -13.49 15.24
C HIS A 202 -6.91 -12.81 16.24
N GLN A 203 -8.09 -12.39 15.81
CA GLN A 203 -9.08 -11.67 16.65
C GLN A 203 -9.48 -12.42 17.93
N ASN A 204 -9.51 -13.74 17.89
CA ASN A 204 -9.78 -14.56 19.09
C ASN A 204 -8.69 -14.43 20.16
N ARG A 205 -7.47 -14.07 19.76
CA ARG A 205 -6.33 -13.90 20.66
C ARG A 205 -6.17 -12.45 21.13
N TYR A 206 -6.68 -11.50 20.35
CA TYR A 206 -6.56 -10.05 20.57
C TYR A 206 -7.90 -9.34 20.29
N PRO A 207 -9.01 -9.71 20.97
CA PRO A 207 -10.33 -9.15 20.67
C PRO A 207 -10.39 -7.62 20.85
N GLU A 208 -9.66 -7.07 21.84
CA GLU A 208 -9.68 -5.64 22.15
C GLU A 208 -8.95 -4.80 21.09
N LEU A 209 -8.05 -5.41 20.30
CA LEU A 209 -7.32 -4.71 19.26
C LEU A 209 -8.14 -4.49 17.98
N ILE A 210 -9.31 -5.13 17.88
CA ILE A 210 -10.23 -4.91 16.76
C ILE A 210 -10.70 -3.46 16.71
N ASP A 211 -10.88 -2.82 17.87
CA ASP A 211 -11.24 -1.39 17.95
C ASP A 211 -10.13 -0.45 17.43
N TYR A 212 -8.88 -0.93 17.31
CA TYR A 212 -7.77 -0.15 16.77
C TYR A 212 -7.67 -0.22 15.24
N ILE A 213 -8.43 -1.13 14.63
CA ILE A 213 -8.39 -1.40 13.18
C ILE A 213 -9.73 -1.19 12.47
N ASN A 214 -10.76 -0.74 13.18
CA ASN A 214 -12.07 -0.36 12.62
C ASN A 214 -12.11 1.12 12.23
#